data_b138d3c33069fb7e4cfd7704b3711ea4
#
_entry.id   b138d3c33069fb7e4cfd7704b3711ea4
#
_cell.length_a   1.000
_cell.length_b   1.000
_cell.length_c   1.000
_cell.angle_alpha   90.00
_cell.angle_beta   90.00
_cell.angle_gamma   90.00
#
_symmetry.space_group_name_H-M   'P 1'
#
loop_
_entity.id
_entity.type
_entity.pdbx_description
1 polymer ?
#
loop_
_entity_poly.entity_id
_entity_poly.type
_entity_poly.pdbx_seq_one_letter_code
_entity_poly.pdbx_strand_id
1 'polypeptide(L)'
;MARTPVSEVMTRSVVYLPGETTLDEAAQVMRDRQIGDVVVTHGPTMAGLVTDRDIVVRAIAEGLPPQSTTIESIASREMIMVEQSATVEEAVQAMRERGVRRLLVCDADRKLVGIVSLSDLAMLPTSLVNSADQRQ
;
A
#
# COMPACT_ATOMS: atom_id res chain seq x y z
N MET A 1 -17.11 18.71 13.82
CA MET A 1 -16.24 18.77 12.65
C MET A 1 -16.30 17.47 11.86
N ALA A 2 -16.55 17.60 10.58
CA ALA A 2 -16.57 16.41 9.73
C ALA A 2 -15.16 15.84 9.61
N ARG A 3 -15.02 14.54 9.77
CA ARG A 3 -13.74 13.85 9.63
C ARG A 3 -13.63 13.31 8.21
N THR A 4 -12.43 13.43 7.65
CA THR A 4 -12.17 12.96 6.30
C THR A 4 -12.08 11.44 6.26
N PRO A 5 -12.92 10.76 5.47
CA PRO A 5 -12.80 9.31 5.32
C PRO A 5 -11.63 8.96 4.39
N VAL A 6 -11.05 7.79 4.60
CA VAL A 6 -9.91 7.35 3.76
C VAL A 6 -10.28 7.20 2.30
N SER A 7 -11.57 7.00 2.00
CA SER A 7 -12.03 6.91 0.61
C SER A 7 -11.75 8.18 -0.20
N GLU A 8 -11.60 9.32 0.45
CA GLU A 8 -11.30 10.58 -0.23
C GLU A 8 -9.82 10.75 -0.55
N VAL A 9 -8.94 10.00 0.11
CA VAL A 9 -7.49 10.17 -0.04
C VAL A 9 -6.78 8.93 -0.57
N MET A 10 -7.46 7.80 -0.64
CA MET A 10 -6.87 6.56 -1.12
C MET A 10 -6.61 6.58 -2.63
N THR A 11 -5.67 5.76 -3.07
CA THR A 11 -5.48 5.49 -4.48
C THR A 11 -6.47 4.41 -4.90
N ARG A 12 -7.31 4.71 -5.90
CA ARG A 12 -8.35 3.77 -6.36
C ARG A 12 -7.88 2.82 -7.43
N SER A 13 -6.81 3.17 -8.15
CA SER A 13 -6.30 2.36 -9.25
C SER A 13 -5.36 1.29 -8.72
N VAL A 14 -5.94 0.28 -8.08
CA VAL A 14 -5.17 -0.84 -7.54
C VAL A 14 -4.72 -1.73 -8.70
N VAL A 15 -3.43 -2.03 -8.75
CA VAL A 15 -2.86 -2.90 -9.77
C VAL A 15 -2.51 -4.24 -9.15
N TYR A 16 -2.95 -5.31 -9.79
CA TYR A 16 -2.69 -6.68 -9.38
C TYR A 16 -1.70 -7.30 -10.36
N LEU A 17 -0.67 -7.94 -9.83
CA LEU A 17 0.30 -8.65 -10.65
C LEU A 17 0.51 -10.07 -10.11
N PRO A 18 0.63 -11.07 -11.00
CA PRO A 18 0.93 -12.44 -10.56
C PRO A 18 2.27 -12.50 -9.83
N GLY A 19 2.38 -13.41 -8.88
CA GLY A 19 3.59 -13.55 -8.06
C GLY A 19 4.86 -13.84 -8.85
N GLU A 20 4.74 -14.48 -10.01
CA GLU A 20 5.88 -14.80 -10.87
C GLU A 20 6.37 -13.60 -11.69
N THR A 21 5.69 -12.47 -11.65
CA THR A 21 6.16 -11.24 -12.31
C THR A 21 7.55 -10.89 -11.77
N THR A 22 8.46 -10.51 -12.66
CA THR A 22 9.81 -10.14 -12.24
C THR A 22 9.84 -8.73 -11.69
N LEU A 23 10.88 -8.41 -10.93
CA LEU A 23 11.01 -7.09 -10.31
C LEU A 23 11.12 -5.97 -11.33
N ASP A 24 11.83 -6.19 -12.43
CA ASP A 24 11.97 -5.17 -13.46
C ASP A 24 10.65 -4.93 -14.19
N GLU A 25 9.84 -5.97 -14.42
CA GLU A 25 8.50 -5.81 -14.99
C GLU A 25 7.59 -5.03 -14.05
N ALA A 26 7.64 -5.35 -12.77
CA ALA A 26 6.84 -4.63 -11.75
C ALA A 26 7.27 -3.17 -11.66
N ALA A 27 8.58 -2.91 -11.69
CA ALA A 27 9.12 -1.56 -11.66
C ALA A 27 8.64 -0.74 -12.86
N GLN A 28 8.58 -1.36 -14.05
CA GLN A 28 8.08 -0.70 -15.26
C GLN A 28 6.61 -0.34 -15.13
N VAL A 29 5.80 -1.23 -14.54
CA VAL A 29 4.38 -0.95 -14.30
C VAL A 29 4.24 0.23 -13.34
N MET A 30 5.03 0.25 -12.27
CA MET A 30 5.01 1.35 -11.30
C MET A 30 5.38 2.67 -11.95
N ARG A 31 6.41 2.66 -12.80
CA ARG A 31 6.83 3.86 -13.55
C ARG A 31 5.72 4.35 -14.47
N ASP A 32 5.18 3.44 -15.28
CA ASP A 32 4.22 3.80 -16.31
C ASP A 32 2.89 4.26 -15.74
N ARG A 33 2.50 3.69 -14.60
CA ARG A 33 1.26 4.03 -13.93
C ARG A 33 1.43 5.08 -12.83
N GLN A 34 2.66 5.47 -12.53
CA GLN A 34 2.99 6.43 -11.47
C GLN A 34 2.43 5.99 -10.12
N ILE A 35 2.63 4.73 -9.79
CA ILE A 35 2.21 4.13 -8.52
C ILE A 35 3.41 3.56 -7.79
N GLY A 36 3.29 3.43 -6.48
CA GLY A 36 4.37 2.93 -5.63
C GLY A 36 4.11 1.57 -5.02
N ASP A 37 3.04 0.89 -5.41
CA ASP A 37 2.68 -0.41 -4.85
C ASP A 37 1.87 -1.22 -5.83
N VAL A 38 1.95 -2.55 -5.69
CA VAL A 38 1.12 -3.49 -6.45
C VAL A 38 0.68 -4.60 -5.52
N VAL A 39 -0.51 -5.13 -5.75
CA VAL A 39 -1.01 -6.30 -5.03
C VAL A 39 -0.53 -7.53 -5.77
N VAL A 40 0.13 -8.43 -5.05
CA VAL A 40 0.64 -9.68 -5.59
C VAL A 40 -0.46 -10.74 -5.49
N THR A 41 -0.71 -11.44 -6.59
CA THR A 41 -1.72 -12.49 -6.61
C THR A 41 -1.10 -13.87 -6.79
N HIS A 42 -1.81 -14.87 -6.25
CA HIS A 42 -1.50 -16.28 -6.47
C HIS A 42 -2.83 -16.92 -6.90
N GLY A 43 -3.01 -17.06 -8.21
CA GLY A 43 -4.32 -17.40 -8.76
C GLY A 43 -5.33 -16.31 -8.41
N PRO A 44 -6.52 -16.67 -7.90
CA PRO A 44 -7.54 -15.67 -7.53
C PRO A 44 -7.31 -15.03 -6.15
N THR A 45 -6.25 -15.42 -5.45
CA THR A 45 -6.02 -14.99 -4.06
C THR A 45 -4.97 -13.87 -4.00
N MET A 46 -5.21 -12.88 -3.16
CA MET A 46 -4.20 -11.88 -2.85
C MET A 46 -3.15 -12.53 -1.95
N ALA A 47 -1.89 -12.50 -2.38
CA ALA A 47 -0.80 -13.18 -1.69
C ALA A 47 0.13 -12.22 -0.95
N GLY A 48 0.07 -10.93 -1.27
CA GLY A 48 0.93 -9.95 -0.61
C GLY A 48 0.89 -8.61 -1.29
N LEU A 49 1.76 -7.74 -0.81
CA LEU A 49 1.90 -6.38 -1.32
C LEU A 49 3.38 -6.10 -1.56
N VAL A 50 3.70 -5.51 -2.69
CA VAL A 50 5.06 -5.08 -3.00
C VAL A 50 5.06 -3.59 -3.27
N THR A 51 6.00 -2.88 -2.64
CA THR A 51 6.15 -1.44 -2.82
C THR A 51 7.46 -1.16 -3.55
N ASP A 52 7.59 0.05 -4.10
CA ASP A 52 8.85 0.52 -4.68
C ASP A 52 9.98 0.47 -3.65
N ARG A 53 9.68 0.80 -2.39
CA ARG A 53 10.65 0.69 -1.32
C ARG A 53 11.10 -0.76 -1.09
N ASP A 54 10.18 -1.72 -1.17
CA ASP A 54 10.53 -3.14 -1.05
C ASP A 54 11.52 -3.55 -2.13
N ILE A 55 11.30 -3.09 -3.36
CA ILE A 55 12.20 -3.41 -4.48
C ILE A 55 13.60 -2.87 -4.19
N VAL A 56 13.69 -1.63 -3.71
CA VAL A 56 14.98 -1.02 -3.40
C VAL A 56 15.66 -1.73 -2.22
N VAL A 57 14.95 -1.90 -1.12
CA VAL A 57 15.56 -2.34 0.15
C VAL A 57 15.73 -3.85 0.22
N ARG A 58 14.73 -4.60 -0.26
CA ARG A 58 14.75 -6.07 -0.15
C ARG A 58 15.36 -6.78 -1.34
N ALA A 59 15.49 -6.08 -2.47
CA ALA A 59 16.04 -6.68 -3.67
C ALA A 59 17.32 -6.01 -4.12
N ILE A 60 17.27 -4.75 -4.50
CA ILE A 60 18.44 -4.06 -5.05
C ILE A 60 19.56 -3.99 -4.01
N ALA A 61 19.25 -3.60 -2.77
CA ALA A 61 20.25 -3.51 -1.71
C ALA A 61 20.87 -4.86 -1.36
N GLU A 62 20.12 -5.94 -1.57
CA GLU A 62 20.58 -7.30 -1.31
C GLU A 62 21.29 -7.94 -2.51
N GLY A 63 21.42 -7.21 -3.60
CA GLY A 63 22.11 -7.70 -4.79
C GLY A 63 21.33 -8.71 -5.62
N LEU A 64 19.99 -8.76 -5.46
CA LEU A 64 19.18 -9.69 -6.23
C LEU A 64 18.99 -9.17 -7.66
N PRO A 65 19.11 -10.03 -8.67
CA PRO A 65 18.96 -9.61 -10.07
C PRO A 65 17.49 -9.31 -10.41
N PRO A 66 17.16 -8.07 -10.83
CA PRO A 66 15.77 -7.69 -11.09
C PRO A 66 15.10 -8.46 -12.23
N GLN A 67 15.89 -8.94 -13.19
CA GLN A 67 15.34 -9.64 -14.35
C GLN A 67 14.89 -11.07 -14.04
N SER A 68 15.35 -11.65 -12.93
CA SER A 68 15.05 -13.03 -12.60
C SER A 68 14.44 -13.22 -11.21
N THR A 69 14.39 -12.17 -10.40
CA THR A 69 13.77 -12.24 -9.08
C THR A 69 12.29 -11.90 -9.20
N THR A 70 11.43 -12.73 -8.59
CA THR A 70 9.99 -12.54 -8.66
C THR A 70 9.52 -11.60 -7.55
N ILE A 71 8.40 -10.90 -7.80
CA ILE A 71 7.82 -10.02 -6.79
C ILE A 71 7.32 -10.81 -5.57
N GLU A 72 6.86 -12.04 -5.80
CA GLU A 72 6.40 -12.91 -4.72
C GLU A 72 7.49 -13.17 -3.68
N SER A 73 8.74 -13.26 -4.11
CA SER A 73 9.85 -13.56 -3.22
C SER A 73 10.18 -12.46 -2.23
N ILE A 74 9.79 -11.22 -2.53
CA ILE A 74 10.06 -10.06 -1.64
C ILE A 74 8.77 -9.43 -1.09
N ALA A 75 7.62 -9.97 -1.42
CA ALA A 75 6.34 -9.39 -1.01
C ALA A 75 6.14 -9.45 0.49
N SER A 76 5.52 -8.42 1.03
CA SER A 76 5.03 -8.45 2.40
C SER A 76 3.70 -9.20 2.40
N ARG A 77 3.60 -10.21 3.26
CA ARG A 77 2.37 -11.00 3.40
C ARG A 77 1.42 -10.40 4.40
N GLU A 78 1.88 -9.44 5.18
CA GLU A 78 1.04 -8.75 6.14
C GLU A 78 0.24 -7.66 5.43
N MET A 79 -1.05 -7.90 5.30
CA MET A 79 -1.97 -6.98 4.64
C MET A 79 -3.04 -6.57 5.64
N ILE A 80 -2.98 -5.30 6.06
CA ILE A 80 -3.93 -4.75 7.02
C ILE A 80 -5.01 -4.02 6.24
N MET A 81 -6.26 -4.34 6.53
CA MET A 81 -7.40 -3.80 5.80
C MET A 81 -8.26 -2.91 6.69
N VAL A 82 -8.67 -1.76 6.16
CA VAL A 82 -9.61 -0.86 6.83
C VAL A 82 -10.78 -0.59 5.89
N GLU A 83 -11.93 -0.25 6.46
CA GLU A 83 -13.09 0.11 5.66
C GLU A 83 -12.94 1.52 5.10
N GLN A 84 -13.52 1.76 3.93
CA GLN A 84 -13.42 3.04 3.24
C GLN A 84 -14.03 4.21 4.03
N SER A 85 -14.93 3.91 4.95
CA SER A 85 -15.56 4.90 5.84
C SER A 85 -14.68 5.27 7.04
N ALA A 86 -13.60 4.52 7.28
CA ALA A 86 -12.67 4.85 8.36
C ALA A 86 -12.07 6.24 8.12
N THR A 87 -11.85 6.97 9.21
CA THR A 87 -11.28 8.31 9.11
C THR A 87 -9.77 8.26 8.88
N VAL A 88 -9.22 9.35 8.36
CA VAL A 88 -7.77 9.51 8.21
C VAL A 88 -7.06 9.28 9.54
N GLU A 89 -7.64 9.78 10.63
CA GLU A 89 -7.06 9.59 11.97
C GLU A 89 -7.01 8.11 12.35
N GLU A 90 -8.08 7.38 12.08
CA GLU A 90 -8.13 5.95 12.34
C GLU A 90 -7.11 5.19 11.50
N ALA A 91 -6.93 5.61 10.24
CA ALA A 91 -5.93 4.99 9.36
C ALA A 91 -4.51 5.22 9.88
N VAL A 92 -4.19 6.45 10.29
CA VAL A 92 -2.87 6.76 10.87
C VAL A 92 -2.63 5.94 12.12
N GLN A 93 -3.64 5.82 12.97
CA GLN A 93 -3.54 5.02 14.19
C GLN A 93 -3.27 3.54 13.88
N ALA A 94 -3.99 2.99 12.88
CA ALA A 94 -3.77 1.60 12.48
C ALA A 94 -2.36 1.38 11.95
N MET A 95 -1.84 2.31 11.16
CA MET A 95 -0.47 2.23 10.65
C MET A 95 0.54 2.20 11.79
N ARG A 96 0.35 3.03 12.81
CA ARG A 96 1.24 3.07 13.96
C ARG A 96 1.17 1.79 14.77
N GLU A 97 -0.02 1.33 15.08
CA GLU A 97 -0.21 0.13 15.90
C GLU A 97 0.36 -1.11 15.25
N ARG A 98 0.28 -1.18 13.93
CA ARG A 98 0.76 -2.34 13.17
C ARG A 98 2.16 -2.17 12.63
N GLY A 99 2.73 -0.98 12.72
CA GLY A 99 4.06 -0.72 12.20
C GLY A 99 4.13 -0.81 10.68
N VAL A 100 3.04 -0.44 10.00
CA VAL A 100 2.97 -0.49 8.52
C VAL A 100 2.78 0.91 7.96
N ARG A 101 3.13 1.09 6.71
CA ARG A 101 3.05 2.38 6.03
C ARG A 101 1.97 2.41 4.96
N ARG A 102 1.25 1.31 4.78
CA ARG A 102 0.16 1.20 3.80
C ARG A 102 -0.95 0.36 4.39
N LEU A 103 -2.17 0.69 3.98
CA LEU A 103 -3.34 -0.09 4.36
C LEU A 103 -4.14 -0.36 3.10
N LEU A 104 -4.71 -1.55 3.03
CA LEU A 104 -5.69 -1.86 2.01
C LEU A 104 -7.03 -1.32 2.47
N VAL A 105 -7.81 -0.79 1.53
CA VAL A 105 -9.11 -0.20 1.84
C VAL A 105 -10.20 -1.04 1.18
N CYS A 106 -11.18 -1.44 1.95
CA CYS A 106 -12.28 -2.27 1.45
C CYS A 106 -13.63 -1.57 1.62
N ASP A 107 -14.63 -2.07 0.88
CA ASP A 107 -16.01 -1.64 1.04
C ASP A 107 -16.70 -2.48 2.12
N ALA A 108 -18.01 -2.27 2.29
CA ALA A 108 -18.80 -2.99 3.29
C ALA A 108 -18.85 -4.51 3.05
N ASP A 109 -18.64 -4.93 1.81
CA ASP A 109 -18.59 -6.35 1.44
C ASP A 109 -17.18 -6.92 1.51
N ARG A 110 -16.24 -6.17 2.06
CA ARG A 110 -14.83 -6.50 2.20
C ARG A 110 -14.08 -6.69 0.88
N LYS A 111 -14.58 -6.06 -0.16
CA LYS A 111 -13.89 -6.03 -1.45
C LYS A 111 -12.88 -4.89 -1.44
N LEU A 112 -11.70 -5.15 -1.98
CA LEU A 112 -10.65 -4.14 -2.08
C LEU A 112 -11.08 -3.03 -3.04
N VAL A 113 -11.08 -1.80 -2.57
CA VAL A 113 -11.45 -0.62 -3.36
C VAL A 113 -10.33 0.40 -3.48
N GLY A 114 -9.26 0.26 -2.71
CA GLY A 114 -8.16 1.19 -2.79
C GLY A 114 -7.01 0.83 -1.86
N ILE A 115 -5.96 1.64 -1.92
CA ILE A 115 -4.82 1.55 -1.03
C ILE A 115 -4.52 2.95 -0.53
N VAL A 116 -4.26 3.08 0.76
CA VAL A 116 -3.82 4.35 1.33
C VAL A 116 -2.42 4.17 1.90
N SER A 117 -1.53 5.10 1.60
CA SER A 117 -0.16 5.09 2.10
C SER A 117 0.07 6.26 3.04
N LEU A 118 1.12 6.16 3.84
CA LEU A 118 1.54 7.28 4.68
C LEU A 118 1.88 8.49 3.81
N SER A 119 2.43 8.26 2.61
CA SER A 119 2.72 9.33 1.65
C SER A 119 1.46 10.06 1.20
N ASP A 120 0.36 9.31 0.98
CA ASP A 120 -0.92 9.94 0.62
C ASP A 120 -1.41 10.87 1.72
N LEU A 121 -1.23 10.46 2.96
CA LEU A 121 -1.65 11.26 4.11
C LEU A 121 -0.80 12.51 4.29
N ALA A 122 0.46 12.44 3.86
CA ALA A 122 1.36 13.60 3.91
C ALA A 122 0.95 14.72 2.96
N MET A 123 0.09 14.43 1.98
CA MET A 123 -0.44 15.44 1.05
C MET A 123 -1.63 16.19 1.62
N LEU A 124 -2.13 15.80 2.78
CA LEU A 124 -3.27 16.44 3.43
C LEU A 124 -2.84 17.70 4.16
N PRO A 125 -3.80 18.63 4.43
CA PRO A 125 -3.51 19.79 5.27
C PRO A 125 -2.92 19.36 6.61
N THR A 126 -1.90 20.08 7.05
CA THR A 126 -1.17 19.81 8.29
C THR A 126 -2.08 19.63 9.49
N SER A 127 -3.17 20.42 9.56
CA SER A 127 -4.10 20.37 10.68
C SER A 127 -4.79 18.99 10.84
N LEU A 128 -5.00 18.27 9.73
CA LEU A 128 -5.63 16.95 9.80
C LEU A 128 -4.64 15.89 10.26
N VAL A 129 -3.40 15.96 9.79
CA VAL A 129 -2.38 14.97 10.13
C VAL A 129 -1.85 15.17 11.55
N ASN A 130 -1.56 16.42 11.93
CA ASN A 130 -1.03 16.73 13.25
C ASN A 130 -2.02 16.42 14.38
N SER A 131 -3.31 16.53 14.11
CA SER A 131 -4.33 16.19 15.09
C SER A 131 -4.22 14.72 15.53
N ALA A 132 -3.91 13.81 14.59
CA ALA A 132 -3.70 12.42 14.92
C ALA A 132 -2.36 12.20 15.62
N ASP A 133 -1.30 12.92 15.21
CA ASP A 133 0.03 12.79 15.80
C ASP A 133 0.10 13.24 17.25
N GLN A 134 -0.63 14.29 17.58
CA GLN A 134 -0.60 14.87 18.92
C GLN A 134 -1.22 13.98 20.00
N ARG A 135 -1.81 12.87 19.61
CA ARG A 135 -2.44 11.93 20.53
C ARG A 135 -1.47 10.90 21.10
N GLN A 136 -0.23 10.98 20.75
CA GLN A 136 0.79 10.06 21.28
C GLN A 136 1.07 10.26 22.74
#